data_cfe1c39582c23ca5af5295d89542a7c2
#
_entry.id   cfe1c39582c23ca5af5295d89542a7c2
#
_cell.length_a   1.000
_cell.length_b   1.000
_cell.length_c   1.000
_cell.angle_alpha   90.00
_cell.angle_beta   90.00
_cell.angle_gamma   90.00
#
_symmetry.space_group_name_H-M   'P 1'
#
loop_
_entity.id
_entity.type
_entity.pdbx_description
1 polymer ?
#
loop_
_entity_poly.entity_id
_entity_poly.type
_entity_poly.pdbx_seq_one_letter_code
_entity_poly.pdbx_strand_id
1 'polypeptide(L)'
;MSEIEKEIVDSAEVKESKNFIEQIIEKDLAEGVYDTVHTRFPPEPNGYLHIGHAKSILLNYGLSQKYNGKFNLRFDDTNPTKEKAEFVESIKADVKWLGADWEDRLFFASNYFDQMYEAAVKLIKKGKAYVSDLSAEQIREYRGSLTEPGKEDPGSTRSVEENLTLFEDMKAGKYEDGTKVLRARIDMASPNINMRDPVI
;
A
#
# COMPACT_ATOMS: atom_id res chain seq x y z
N MET A 1 -51.82 -17.03 -21.35
CA MET A 1 -50.64 -17.48 -20.56
C MET A 1 -51.15 -18.41 -19.50
N SER A 2 -50.72 -19.65 -19.55
CA SER A 2 -51.14 -20.70 -18.60
C SER A 2 -50.47 -20.48 -17.23
N GLU A 3 -51.09 -20.97 -16.14
CA GLU A 3 -50.51 -20.91 -14.80
C GLU A 3 -49.12 -21.53 -14.73
N ILE A 4 -48.81 -22.49 -15.60
CA ILE A 4 -47.48 -23.11 -15.75
C ILE A 4 -46.42 -22.12 -16.26
N GLU A 5 -46.77 -21.16 -17.11
CA GLU A 5 -45.84 -20.12 -17.60
C GLU A 5 -45.54 -19.06 -16.53
N LYS A 6 -46.45 -18.83 -15.59
CA LYS A 6 -46.22 -17.96 -14.43
C LYS A 6 -45.31 -18.59 -13.37
N GLU A 7 -45.40 -19.89 -13.11
CA GLU A 7 -44.53 -20.58 -12.16
C GLU A 7 -43.07 -20.70 -12.66
N ILE A 8 -42.84 -20.74 -13.97
CA ILE A 8 -41.49 -20.83 -14.53
C ILE A 8 -40.74 -19.50 -14.47
N VAL A 9 -41.48 -18.37 -14.43
CA VAL A 9 -40.88 -17.01 -14.34
C VAL A 9 -40.50 -16.63 -12.91
N ASP A 10 -41.12 -17.26 -11.88
CA ASP A 10 -40.94 -16.91 -10.47
C ASP A 10 -39.85 -17.73 -9.75
N SER A 11 -39.22 -18.70 -10.45
CA SER A 11 -38.21 -19.59 -9.84
C SER A 11 -36.80 -19.44 -10.38
N ALA A 12 -36.52 -18.49 -11.26
CA ALA A 12 -35.16 -18.15 -11.66
C ALA A 12 -34.65 -16.99 -10.79
N GLU A 13 -34.29 -17.25 -9.52
CA GLU A 13 -33.30 -16.43 -8.87
C GLU A 13 -32.07 -16.37 -9.78
N VAL A 14 -31.92 -15.26 -10.50
CA VAL A 14 -30.71 -14.97 -11.24
C VAL A 14 -29.61 -14.88 -10.19
N LYS A 15 -28.90 -15.99 -9.95
CA LYS A 15 -27.72 -16.00 -9.11
C LYS A 15 -26.73 -15.00 -9.70
N GLU A 16 -26.68 -13.82 -9.11
CA GLU A 16 -25.75 -12.78 -9.50
C GLU A 16 -24.33 -13.37 -9.45
N SER A 17 -23.65 -13.43 -10.60
CA SER A 17 -22.29 -13.97 -10.69
C SER A 17 -21.35 -13.06 -9.94
N LYS A 18 -20.84 -13.52 -8.79
CA LYS A 18 -19.90 -12.79 -7.95
C LYS A 18 -18.47 -13.02 -8.43
N ASN A 19 -17.71 -11.96 -8.56
CA ASN A 19 -16.28 -12.06 -8.82
C ASN A 19 -15.53 -12.56 -7.57
N PHE A 20 -14.25 -12.94 -7.74
CA PHE A 20 -13.47 -13.54 -6.64
C PHE A 20 -13.26 -12.59 -5.45
N ILE A 21 -13.21 -11.26 -5.67
CA ILE A 21 -13.07 -10.28 -4.59
C ILE A 21 -14.34 -10.27 -3.73
N GLU A 22 -15.50 -10.24 -4.37
CA GLU A 22 -16.80 -10.29 -3.69
C GLU A 22 -16.98 -11.60 -2.90
N GLN A 23 -16.53 -12.73 -3.45
CA GLN A 23 -16.57 -14.02 -2.74
C GLN A 23 -15.71 -13.99 -1.47
N ILE A 24 -14.51 -13.40 -1.52
CA ILE A 24 -13.63 -13.25 -0.36
C ILE A 24 -14.27 -12.31 0.67
N ILE A 25 -14.77 -11.14 0.24
CA ILE A 25 -15.44 -10.18 1.12
C ILE A 25 -16.59 -10.84 1.87
N GLU A 26 -17.48 -11.51 1.16
CA GLU A 26 -18.66 -12.15 1.77
C GLU A 26 -18.30 -13.26 2.72
N LYS A 27 -17.28 -14.04 2.40
CA LYS A 27 -16.76 -15.07 3.29
C LYS A 27 -16.23 -14.42 4.58
N ASP A 28 -15.37 -13.43 4.48
CA ASP A 28 -14.74 -12.78 5.62
C ASP A 28 -15.76 -12.08 6.52
N LEU A 29 -16.79 -11.44 5.93
CA LEU A 29 -17.90 -10.85 6.68
C LEU A 29 -18.76 -11.91 7.37
N ALA A 30 -19.08 -13.02 6.68
CA ALA A 30 -19.89 -14.09 7.25
C ALA A 30 -19.19 -14.86 8.38
N GLU A 31 -17.86 -15.00 8.30
CA GLU A 31 -17.03 -15.64 9.32
C GLU A 31 -16.65 -14.67 10.47
N GLY A 32 -17.03 -13.39 10.37
CA GLY A 32 -16.71 -12.39 11.39
C GLY A 32 -15.21 -12.02 11.46
N VAL A 33 -14.47 -12.25 10.37
CA VAL A 33 -13.06 -11.83 10.26
C VAL A 33 -12.95 -10.32 10.25
N TYR A 34 -13.90 -9.66 9.59
CA TYR A 34 -14.04 -8.20 9.53
C TYR A 34 -15.50 -7.80 9.70
N ASP A 35 -15.73 -6.65 10.31
CA ASP A 35 -17.06 -6.10 10.55
C ASP A 35 -17.55 -5.20 9.40
N THR A 36 -16.64 -4.73 8.55
CA THR A 36 -16.93 -3.76 7.49
C THR A 36 -15.94 -3.85 6.34
N VAL A 37 -16.39 -3.44 5.16
CA VAL A 37 -15.53 -3.27 3.98
C VAL A 37 -14.93 -1.86 3.99
N HIS A 38 -13.61 -1.77 3.82
CA HIS A 38 -12.90 -0.51 3.77
C HIS A 38 -11.95 -0.50 2.58
N THR A 39 -12.29 0.27 1.56
CA THR A 39 -11.51 0.38 0.34
C THR A 39 -10.76 1.71 0.25
N ARG A 40 -9.83 1.80 -0.68
CA ARG A 40 -8.96 2.96 -0.83
C ARG A 40 -8.54 3.15 -2.27
N PHE A 41 -8.54 4.40 -2.73
CA PHE A 41 -7.80 4.81 -3.92
C PHE A 41 -6.58 5.65 -3.49
N PRO A 42 -5.33 5.16 -3.70
CA PRO A 42 -4.11 5.81 -3.23
C PRO A 42 -3.29 6.40 -4.38
N PRO A 43 -3.70 7.52 -5.01
CA PRO A 43 -2.94 8.11 -6.11
C PRO A 43 -1.68 8.83 -5.61
N GLU A 44 -0.58 8.76 -6.40
CA GLU A 44 0.50 9.74 -6.31
C GLU A 44 0.10 11.02 -7.07
N PRO A 45 0.23 12.22 -6.47
CA PRO A 45 -0.13 13.48 -7.14
C PRO A 45 1.01 13.98 -8.07
N ASN A 46 1.49 13.11 -8.96
CA ASN A 46 2.59 13.36 -9.89
C ASN A 46 2.16 13.47 -11.37
N GLY A 47 0.86 13.44 -11.63
CA GLY A 47 0.27 13.55 -12.97
C GLY A 47 -1.26 13.47 -12.96
N TYR A 48 -1.85 13.63 -14.14
CA TYR A 48 -3.29 13.48 -14.34
C TYR A 48 -3.71 12.01 -14.38
N LEU A 49 -4.97 11.75 -14.00
CA LEU A 49 -5.53 10.41 -14.09
C LEU A 49 -5.76 9.97 -15.52
N HIS A 50 -5.82 8.67 -15.75
CA HIS A 50 -6.18 8.05 -17.02
C HIS A 50 -7.21 6.92 -16.79
N ILE A 51 -7.69 6.30 -17.88
CA ILE A 51 -8.77 5.30 -17.82
C ILE A 51 -8.45 4.11 -16.89
N GLY A 52 -7.18 3.74 -16.71
CA GLY A 52 -6.78 2.69 -15.76
C GLY A 52 -7.09 3.08 -14.32
N HIS A 53 -6.90 4.35 -13.95
CA HIS A 53 -7.27 4.87 -12.65
C HIS A 53 -8.80 4.88 -12.46
N ALA A 54 -9.57 5.28 -13.49
CA ALA A 54 -11.03 5.26 -13.43
C ALA A 54 -11.57 3.85 -13.11
N LYS A 55 -11.02 2.81 -13.72
CA LYS A 55 -11.37 1.41 -13.42
C LYS A 55 -11.11 1.08 -11.94
N SER A 56 -9.96 1.48 -11.39
CA SER A 56 -9.61 1.24 -9.99
C SER A 56 -10.53 1.99 -9.03
N ILE A 57 -10.83 3.27 -9.32
CA ILE A 57 -11.74 4.09 -8.51
C ILE A 57 -13.12 3.45 -8.45
N LEU A 58 -13.70 3.12 -9.61
CA LEU A 58 -15.04 2.53 -9.71
C LEU A 58 -15.14 1.16 -9.03
N LEU A 59 -14.09 0.33 -9.15
CA LEU A 59 -14.04 -0.95 -8.44
C LEU A 59 -14.04 -0.75 -6.92
N ASN A 60 -13.15 0.09 -6.40
CA ASN A 60 -13.01 0.31 -4.97
C ASN A 60 -14.24 1.00 -4.38
N TYR A 61 -14.74 2.03 -5.04
CA TYR A 61 -15.95 2.73 -4.60
C TYR A 61 -17.19 1.84 -4.71
N GLY A 62 -17.37 1.11 -5.82
CA GLY A 62 -18.48 0.19 -6.01
C GLY A 62 -18.55 -0.90 -4.94
N LEU A 63 -17.40 -1.50 -4.57
CA LEU A 63 -17.34 -2.45 -3.46
C LEU A 63 -17.73 -1.82 -2.12
N SER A 64 -17.24 -0.61 -1.82
CA SER A 64 -17.63 0.08 -0.59
C SER A 64 -19.14 0.35 -0.54
N GLN A 65 -19.75 0.75 -1.66
CA GLN A 65 -21.20 0.99 -1.72
C GLN A 65 -22.01 -0.31 -1.61
N LYS A 66 -21.60 -1.37 -2.34
CA LYS A 66 -22.29 -2.66 -2.33
C LYS A 66 -22.38 -3.27 -0.94
N TYR A 67 -21.35 -3.10 -0.13
CA TYR A 67 -21.25 -3.70 1.21
C TYR A 67 -21.42 -2.71 2.36
N ASN A 68 -22.03 -1.53 2.13
CA ASN A 68 -22.19 -0.46 3.11
C ASN A 68 -20.91 -0.13 3.88
N GLY A 69 -19.81 -0.16 3.17
CA GLY A 69 -18.47 0.07 3.69
C GLY A 69 -18.00 1.51 3.54
N LYS A 70 -16.70 1.70 3.62
CA LYS A 70 -16.03 3.01 3.55
C LYS A 70 -15.08 3.06 2.36
N PHE A 71 -15.00 4.24 1.72
CA PHE A 71 -14.03 4.53 0.67
C PHE A 71 -13.14 5.70 1.08
N ASN A 72 -11.81 5.50 1.04
CA ASN A 72 -10.83 6.54 1.33
C ASN A 72 -10.17 7.04 0.05
N LEU A 73 -9.98 8.35 -0.06
CA LEU A 73 -9.01 8.94 -0.97
C LEU A 73 -7.74 9.27 -0.17
N ARG A 74 -6.64 8.56 -0.41
CA ARG A 74 -5.37 8.80 0.28
C ARG A 74 -4.27 9.12 -0.72
N PHE A 75 -3.83 10.35 -0.75
CA PHE A 75 -2.69 10.73 -1.58
C PHE A 75 -1.40 10.11 -1.03
N ASP A 76 -0.64 9.47 -1.92
CA ASP A 76 0.68 8.91 -1.64
C ASP A 76 1.75 9.97 -1.98
N ASP A 77 1.71 11.07 -1.24
CA ASP A 77 2.47 12.30 -1.44
C ASP A 77 3.80 12.29 -0.67
N THR A 78 4.65 11.30 -0.97
CA THR A 78 5.93 11.12 -0.28
C THR A 78 7.15 11.57 -1.08
N ASN A 79 6.96 12.03 -2.32
CA ASN A 79 8.04 12.50 -3.21
C ASN A 79 7.83 13.96 -3.65
N PRO A 80 8.31 14.94 -2.86
CA PRO A 80 8.07 16.37 -3.11
C PRO A 80 8.66 16.88 -4.42
N THR A 81 9.57 16.13 -5.06
CA THR A 81 10.22 16.58 -6.31
C THR A 81 9.33 16.45 -7.54
N LYS A 82 8.28 15.63 -7.50
CA LYS A 82 7.39 15.35 -8.63
C LYS A 82 5.95 15.77 -8.39
N GLU A 83 5.59 16.04 -7.16
CA GLU A 83 4.22 16.28 -6.73
C GLU A 83 3.85 17.76 -6.86
N LYS A 84 2.60 18.01 -7.27
CA LYS A 84 2.07 19.36 -7.44
C LYS A 84 0.65 19.44 -6.91
N ALA A 85 0.33 20.57 -6.28
CA ALA A 85 -1.03 20.88 -5.80
C ALA A 85 -2.07 20.83 -6.94
N GLU A 86 -1.68 21.21 -8.15
CA GLU A 86 -2.53 21.11 -9.35
C GLU A 86 -3.03 19.68 -9.58
N PHE A 87 -2.16 18.67 -9.45
CA PHE A 87 -2.56 17.28 -9.63
C PHE A 87 -3.47 16.80 -8.50
N VAL A 88 -3.25 17.25 -7.28
CA VAL A 88 -4.15 16.95 -6.15
C VAL A 88 -5.58 17.41 -6.46
N GLU A 89 -5.74 18.67 -6.88
CA GLU A 89 -7.07 19.21 -7.18
C GLU A 89 -7.71 18.55 -8.41
N SER A 90 -6.92 18.28 -9.46
CA SER A 90 -7.41 17.53 -10.63
C SER A 90 -7.88 16.13 -10.27
N ILE A 91 -7.11 15.37 -9.48
CA ILE A 91 -7.47 14.02 -9.04
C ILE A 91 -8.76 14.05 -8.21
N LYS A 92 -8.91 15.00 -7.30
CA LYS A 92 -10.14 15.16 -6.53
C LYS A 92 -11.35 15.42 -7.42
N ALA A 93 -11.18 16.30 -8.40
CA ALA A 93 -12.25 16.61 -9.38
C ALA A 93 -12.63 15.37 -10.20
N ASP A 94 -11.65 14.62 -10.70
CA ASP A 94 -11.87 13.41 -11.50
C ASP A 94 -12.57 12.30 -10.70
N VAL A 95 -12.17 12.08 -9.43
CA VAL A 95 -12.82 11.11 -8.54
C VAL A 95 -14.30 11.48 -8.33
N LYS A 96 -14.60 12.77 -8.07
CA LYS A 96 -15.97 13.26 -7.92
C LYS A 96 -16.75 13.15 -9.24
N TRP A 97 -16.13 13.48 -10.37
CA TRP A 97 -16.77 13.36 -11.69
C TRP A 97 -17.17 11.91 -12.02
N LEU A 98 -16.38 10.92 -11.58
CA LEU A 98 -16.72 9.50 -11.69
C LEU A 98 -17.84 9.06 -10.72
N GLY A 99 -18.37 9.97 -9.89
CA GLY A 99 -19.43 9.70 -8.93
C GLY A 99 -18.95 9.10 -7.61
N ALA A 100 -17.64 8.99 -7.40
CA ALA A 100 -17.08 8.49 -6.15
C ALA A 100 -16.94 9.61 -5.10
N ASP A 101 -17.28 9.30 -3.85
CA ASP A 101 -17.19 10.22 -2.72
C ASP A 101 -16.44 9.58 -1.56
N TRP A 102 -15.45 10.30 -1.06
CA TRP A 102 -14.67 9.92 0.12
C TRP A 102 -15.20 10.56 1.41
N GLU A 103 -16.21 11.43 1.33
CA GLU A 103 -16.78 12.20 2.45
C GLU A 103 -15.68 13.00 3.21
N ASP A 104 -15.44 12.66 4.49
CA ASP A 104 -14.39 13.23 5.34
C ASP A 104 -13.07 12.42 5.32
N ARG A 105 -13.01 11.35 4.51
CA ARG A 105 -11.89 10.40 4.48
C ARG A 105 -10.86 10.72 3.40
N LEU A 106 -10.43 11.99 3.38
CA LEU A 106 -9.29 12.47 2.60
C LEU A 106 -8.02 12.44 3.45
N PHE A 107 -7.00 11.73 2.98
CA PHE A 107 -5.74 11.58 3.69
C PHE A 107 -4.55 11.88 2.80
N PHE A 108 -3.45 12.30 3.44
CA PHE A 108 -2.15 12.51 2.80
C PHE A 108 -1.12 11.68 3.57
N ALA A 109 -0.31 10.90 2.85
CA ALA A 109 0.73 10.06 3.48
C ALA A 109 1.76 10.92 4.23
N SER A 110 2.08 12.10 3.72
CA SER A 110 3.00 13.06 4.35
C SER A 110 2.58 13.51 5.75
N ASN A 111 1.28 13.49 6.07
CA ASN A 111 0.79 13.82 7.41
C ASN A 111 1.18 12.79 8.49
N TYR A 112 1.74 11.65 8.08
CA TYR A 112 2.08 10.52 8.96
C TYR A 112 3.59 10.30 9.11
N PHE A 113 4.45 11.19 8.60
CA PHE A 113 5.91 11.03 8.64
C PHE A 113 6.46 10.84 10.06
N ASP A 114 5.95 11.57 11.04
CA ASP A 114 6.38 11.39 12.43
C ASP A 114 6.02 9.99 12.96
N GLN A 115 4.82 9.49 12.65
CA GLN A 115 4.39 8.14 13.03
C GLN A 115 5.19 7.06 12.29
N MET A 116 5.54 7.29 11.00
CA MET A 116 6.41 6.39 10.24
C MET A 116 7.82 6.33 10.86
N TYR A 117 8.38 7.48 11.26
CA TYR A 117 9.66 7.55 11.95
C TYR A 117 9.63 6.77 13.29
N GLU A 118 8.60 6.98 14.10
CA GLU A 118 8.43 6.25 15.35
C GLU A 118 8.28 4.73 15.13
N ALA A 119 7.57 4.33 14.08
CA ALA A 119 7.44 2.92 13.70
C ALA A 119 8.78 2.33 13.27
N ALA A 120 9.59 3.07 12.49
CA ALA A 120 10.94 2.68 12.12
C ALA A 120 11.85 2.50 13.34
N VAL A 121 11.82 3.44 14.29
CA VAL A 121 12.54 3.32 15.58
C VAL A 121 12.12 2.07 16.35
N LYS A 122 10.82 1.74 16.38
CA LYS A 122 10.31 0.51 17.01
C LYS A 122 10.85 -0.75 16.32
N LEU A 123 10.96 -0.75 15.00
CA LEU A 123 11.53 -1.88 14.25
C LEU A 123 13.02 -2.04 14.56
N ILE A 124 13.79 -0.96 14.61
CA ILE A 124 15.22 -1.01 14.99
C ILE A 124 15.37 -1.57 16.42
N LYS A 125 14.60 -1.06 17.38
CA LYS A 125 14.63 -1.54 18.78
C LYS A 125 14.29 -3.03 18.91
N LYS A 126 13.47 -3.55 18.01
CA LYS A 126 13.14 -4.99 17.93
C LYS A 126 14.18 -5.81 17.15
N GLY A 127 15.26 -5.21 16.64
CA GLY A 127 16.22 -5.87 15.76
C GLY A 127 15.65 -6.28 14.41
N LYS A 128 14.54 -5.64 13.97
CA LYS A 128 13.81 -5.94 12.72
C LYS A 128 14.10 -4.92 11.60
N ALA A 129 14.94 -3.95 11.86
CA ALA A 129 15.45 -3.01 10.86
C ALA A 129 16.89 -2.60 11.22
N TYR A 130 17.66 -2.21 10.22
CA TYR A 130 19.04 -1.76 10.36
C TYR A 130 19.37 -0.72 9.29
N VAL A 131 20.37 0.12 9.55
CA VAL A 131 20.90 1.09 8.61
C VAL A 131 21.94 0.42 7.72
N SER A 132 21.77 0.55 6.41
CA SER A 132 22.72 0.06 5.39
C SER A 132 23.50 1.23 4.78
N ASP A 133 24.77 1.01 4.53
CA ASP A 133 25.66 1.94 3.80
C ASP A 133 25.82 1.56 2.32
N LEU A 134 25.13 0.50 1.88
CA LEU A 134 25.22 0.05 0.49
C LEU A 134 24.50 1.02 -0.45
N SER A 135 25.13 1.31 -1.58
CA SER A 135 24.49 2.04 -2.67
C SER A 135 23.32 1.25 -3.27
N ALA A 136 22.45 1.92 -4.02
CA ALA A 136 21.34 1.26 -4.71
C ALA A 136 21.81 0.15 -5.67
N GLU A 137 22.97 0.29 -6.28
CA GLU A 137 23.61 -0.74 -7.12
C GLU A 137 24.05 -1.94 -6.30
N GLN A 138 24.75 -1.70 -5.20
CA GLN A 138 25.20 -2.75 -4.28
C GLN A 138 24.02 -3.49 -3.65
N ILE A 139 22.95 -2.79 -3.22
CA ILE A 139 21.72 -3.42 -2.72
C ILE A 139 21.11 -4.34 -3.77
N ARG A 140 21.11 -3.93 -5.05
CA ARG A 140 20.60 -4.77 -6.15
C ARG A 140 21.46 -6.03 -6.34
N GLU A 141 22.80 -5.90 -6.29
CA GLU A 141 23.72 -7.02 -6.36
C GLU A 141 23.54 -7.97 -5.17
N TYR A 142 23.51 -7.43 -3.94
CA TYR A 142 23.35 -8.21 -2.71
C TYR A 142 22.02 -8.92 -2.63
N ARG A 143 20.97 -8.39 -3.27
CA ARG A 143 19.65 -9.03 -3.32
C ARG A 143 19.67 -10.38 -4.04
N GLY A 144 20.62 -10.61 -4.94
CA GLY A 144 20.71 -11.81 -5.75
C GLY A 144 19.67 -11.87 -6.88
N SER A 145 19.37 -13.08 -7.36
CA SER A 145 18.44 -13.33 -8.45
C SER A 145 17.25 -14.21 -8.01
N LEU A 146 16.35 -14.52 -8.93
CA LEU A 146 15.23 -15.45 -8.65
C LEU A 146 15.71 -16.88 -8.35
N THR A 147 16.88 -17.23 -8.81
CA THR A 147 17.48 -18.58 -8.68
C THR A 147 18.62 -18.64 -7.67
N GLU A 148 19.16 -17.48 -7.27
CA GLU A 148 20.28 -17.38 -6.34
C GLU A 148 19.86 -16.56 -5.10
N PRO A 149 20.20 -17.02 -3.88
CA PRO A 149 19.91 -16.25 -2.67
C PRO A 149 20.70 -14.95 -2.64
N GLY A 150 20.24 -14.00 -1.84
CA GLY A 150 20.96 -12.78 -1.57
C GLY A 150 22.15 -13.00 -0.61
N LYS A 151 23.00 -11.98 -0.50
CA LYS A 151 24.13 -11.90 0.43
C LYS A 151 23.74 -11.01 1.63
N GLU A 152 24.24 -11.35 2.81
CA GLU A 152 24.05 -10.53 4.00
C GLU A 152 24.67 -9.13 3.84
N ASP A 153 23.91 -8.10 4.18
CA ASP A 153 24.38 -6.73 4.22
C ASP A 153 25.34 -6.55 5.43
N PRO A 154 26.53 -5.96 5.27
CA PRO A 154 27.42 -5.70 6.38
C PRO A 154 26.77 -4.90 7.53
N GLY A 155 25.85 -3.97 7.19
CA GLY A 155 25.10 -3.19 8.18
C GLY A 155 24.17 -4.03 9.05
N SER A 156 23.79 -5.23 8.60
CA SER A 156 22.88 -6.11 9.33
C SER A 156 23.47 -6.63 10.65
N THR A 157 24.81 -6.61 10.80
CA THR A 157 25.49 -7.09 12.01
C THR A 157 25.64 -6.04 13.11
N ARG A 158 25.29 -4.78 12.85
CA ARG A 158 25.38 -3.69 13.83
C ARG A 158 24.43 -3.91 14.99
N SER A 159 24.82 -3.40 16.16
CA SER A 159 23.97 -3.40 17.35
C SER A 159 22.72 -2.52 17.17
N VAL A 160 21.74 -2.71 18.05
CA VAL A 160 20.55 -1.85 18.06
C VAL A 160 20.90 -0.40 18.34
N GLU A 161 21.82 -0.17 19.27
CA GLU A 161 22.28 1.15 19.69
C GLU A 161 22.98 1.89 18.55
N GLU A 162 23.88 1.21 17.83
CA GLU A 162 24.54 1.78 16.65
C GLU A 162 23.52 2.14 15.54
N ASN A 163 22.57 1.27 15.27
CA ASN A 163 21.53 1.53 14.27
C ASN A 163 20.62 2.69 14.67
N LEU A 164 20.26 2.83 15.95
CA LEU A 164 19.51 3.98 16.45
C LEU A 164 20.27 5.30 16.26
N THR A 165 21.55 5.32 16.65
CA THR A 165 22.40 6.50 16.48
C THR A 165 22.52 6.90 15.01
N LEU A 166 22.79 5.92 14.14
CA LEU A 166 22.87 6.18 12.69
C LEU A 166 21.55 6.71 12.12
N PHE A 167 20.42 6.16 12.56
CA PHE A 167 19.11 6.58 12.08
C PHE A 167 18.73 7.99 12.58
N GLU A 168 19.06 8.35 13.81
CA GLU A 168 18.93 9.71 14.33
C GLU A 168 19.83 10.69 13.56
N ASP A 169 21.06 10.29 13.26
CA ASP A 169 22.00 11.11 12.48
C ASP A 169 21.53 11.30 11.02
N MET A 170 20.86 10.30 10.42
CA MET A 170 20.18 10.46 9.11
C MET A 170 19.09 11.52 9.19
N LYS A 171 18.21 11.47 10.20
CA LYS A 171 17.18 12.48 10.42
C LYS A 171 17.76 13.88 10.64
N ALA A 172 18.89 13.97 11.30
CA ALA A 172 19.58 15.24 11.54
C ALA A 172 20.34 15.80 10.32
N GLY A 173 20.32 15.08 9.17
CA GLY A 173 21.00 15.52 7.95
C GLY A 173 22.53 15.45 8.01
N LYS A 174 23.11 14.56 8.85
CA LYS A 174 24.57 14.42 8.98
C LYS A 174 25.23 13.66 7.84
N TYR A 175 24.42 13.04 6.97
CA TYR A 175 24.90 12.27 5.84
C TYR A 175 24.34 12.85 4.54
N GLU A 176 25.10 12.70 3.46
CA GLU A 176 24.62 13.06 2.12
C GLU A 176 23.45 12.14 1.70
N ASP A 177 22.51 12.69 0.94
CA ASP A 177 21.36 11.96 0.45
C ASP A 177 21.77 10.72 -0.34
N GLY A 178 21.11 9.60 -0.06
CA GLY A 178 21.37 8.32 -0.74
C GLY A 178 22.57 7.53 -0.23
N THR A 179 23.37 8.06 0.72
CA THR A 179 24.54 7.33 1.28
C THR A 179 24.16 6.30 2.33
N LYS A 180 22.98 6.45 2.93
CA LYS A 180 22.44 5.52 3.93
C LYS A 180 20.95 5.31 3.69
N VAL A 181 20.49 4.10 3.94
CA VAL A 181 19.07 3.73 3.89
C VAL A 181 18.69 2.83 5.06
N LEU A 182 17.44 2.89 5.50
CA LEU A 182 16.91 1.92 6.46
C LEU A 182 16.38 0.69 5.71
N ARG A 183 16.77 -0.50 6.14
CA ARG A 183 16.32 -1.77 5.59
C ARG A 183 15.60 -2.60 6.63
N ALA A 184 14.52 -3.26 6.24
CA ALA A 184 13.92 -4.29 7.07
C ALA A 184 14.84 -5.50 7.15
N ARG A 185 14.89 -6.17 8.32
CA ARG A 185 15.58 -7.45 8.50
C ARG A 185 14.57 -8.57 8.39
N ILE A 186 14.59 -9.30 7.30
CA ILE A 186 13.64 -10.40 7.02
C ILE A 186 14.40 -11.70 6.73
N ASP A 187 14.80 -11.91 5.47
CA ASP A 187 15.49 -13.12 5.04
C ASP A 187 16.10 -12.91 3.63
N MET A 188 17.41 -12.85 3.55
CA MET A 188 18.13 -12.69 2.29
C MET A 188 18.08 -13.93 1.40
N ALA A 189 17.65 -15.09 1.92
CA ALA A 189 17.46 -16.32 1.15
C ALA A 189 15.98 -16.52 0.72
N SER A 190 15.08 -15.59 1.05
CA SER A 190 13.66 -15.71 0.70
C SER A 190 13.45 -16.00 -0.81
N PRO A 191 12.59 -16.97 -1.18
CA PRO A 191 12.23 -17.19 -2.58
C PRO A 191 11.47 -15.98 -3.18
N ASN A 192 10.79 -15.19 -2.35
CA ASN A 192 10.24 -13.90 -2.76
C ASN A 192 11.32 -12.83 -2.63
N ILE A 193 11.87 -12.41 -3.77
CA ILE A 193 12.96 -11.43 -3.85
C ILE A 193 12.60 -10.08 -3.17
N ASN A 194 11.30 -9.73 -3.08
CA ASN A 194 10.84 -8.51 -2.42
C ASN A 194 10.93 -8.60 -0.88
N MET A 195 11.12 -9.79 -0.33
CA MET A 195 11.29 -10.02 1.10
C MET A 195 12.77 -10.11 1.51
N ARG A 196 13.69 -9.90 0.60
CA ARG A 196 15.14 -9.89 0.86
C ARG A 196 15.59 -8.52 1.35
N ASP A 197 15.34 -8.25 2.60
CA ASP A 197 15.68 -7.02 3.32
C ASP A 197 15.42 -5.75 2.48
N PRO A 198 14.16 -5.44 2.17
CA PRO A 198 13.81 -4.26 1.39
C PRO A 198 14.16 -2.97 2.14
N VAL A 199 14.41 -1.91 1.38
CA VAL A 199 14.45 -0.54 1.90
C VAL A 199 13.03 -0.14 2.33
N ILE A 200 12.91 0.49 3.50
CA ILE A 200 11.65 0.91 4.13
C ILE A 200 11.68 2.39 4.50
#